data_c9f92509bf0557d97428f72533b70c05
#
_entry.id   c9f92509bf0557d97428f72533b70c05
#
_cell.length_a   1.000
_cell.length_b   1.000
_cell.length_c   1.000
_cell.angle_alpha   90.00
_cell.angle_beta   90.00
_cell.angle_gamma   90.00
#
_symmetry.space_group_name_H-M   'P 1'
#
loop_
_entity.id
_entity.type
_entity.pdbx_description
1 polymer ?
#
loop_
_entity_poly.entity_id
_entity_poly.type
_entity_poly.pdbx_seq_one_letter_code
_entity_poly.pdbx_strand_id
1 'polypeptide(L)'
;MKDLKALTKAEDQVMQILWDLKSGFVKDIIEQMPEPKPAYNTISTIVRILETKGFVDHKAYGKTHEYFPLISKEKYTKFYLNNMLKGYFDGSFQNLVSFFAKENKLDANELEKLMNELKNQKP
;
A
#
# COMPACT_ATOMS: atom_id res chain seq x y z
N MET A 1 7.44 12.03 15.33
CA MET A 1 6.72 11.21 14.36
C MET A 1 7.61 10.97 13.16
N LYS A 2 7.78 9.70 12.79
CA LYS A 2 8.58 9.38 11.61
C LYS A 2 7.82 9.77 10.35
N ASP A 3 8.53 10.40 9.43
CA ASP A 3 7.96 10.68 8.12
C ASP A 3 7.77 9.38 7.35
N LEU A 4 6.64 9.27 6.65
CA LEU A 4 6.41 8.14 5.79
C LEU A 4 7.35 8.17 4.60
N LYS A 5 7.85 7.00 4.22
CA LYS A 5 8.69 6.83 3.05
C LYS A 5 8.02 5.89 2.07
N ALA A 6 8.28 6.11 0.78
CA ALA A 6 7.75 5.22 -0.24
C ALA A 6 8.32 3.82 -0.06
N LEU A 7 7.46 2.82 -0.23
CA LEU A 7 7.85 1.43 -0.14
C LEU A 7 8.50 0.98 -1.45
N THR A 8 9.50 0.11 -1.33
CA THR A 8 10.01 -0.61 -2.51
C THR A 8 8.94 -1.59 -2.97
N LYS A 9 9.12 -2.13 -4.17
CA LYS A 9 8.16 -3.12 -4.71
C LYS A 9 8.02 -4.33 -3.78
N ALA A 10 9.14 -4.84 -3.27
CA ALA A 10 9.12 -6.00 -2.37
C ALA A 10 8.47 -5.67 -1.04
N GLU A 11 8.77 -4.50 -0.49
CA GLU A 11 8.15 -4.03 0.75
C GLU A 11 6.64 -3.84 0.58
N ASP A 12 6.23 -3.27 -0.55
CA ASP A 12 4.81 -3.08 -0.83
C ASP A 12 4.08 -4.42 -0.89
N GLN A 13 4.68 -5.41 -1.55
CA GLN A 13 4.09 -6.74 -1.65
C GLN A 13 3.85 -7.35 -0.27
N VAL A 14 4.83 -7.24 0.63
CA VAL A 14 4.69 -7.74 2.00
C VAL A 14 3.61 -6.98 2.76
N MET A 15 3.59 -5.65 2.63
CA MET A 15 2.58 -4.84 3.32
C MET A 15 1.17 -5.14 2.82
N GLN A 16 0.97 -5.34 1.51
CA GLN A 16 -0.34 -5.71 0.98
C GLN A 16 -0.86 -7.00 1.64
N ILE A 17 0.03 -7.97 1.81
CA ILE A 17 -0.34 -9.23 2.45
C ILE A 17 -0.66 -9.01 3.93
N LEU A 18 0.16 -8.25 4.64
CA LEU A 18 -0.07 -7.98 6.07
C LEU A 18 -1.34 -7.17 6.30
N TRP A 19 -1.65 -6.22 5.42
CA TRP A 19 -2.92 -5.50 5.54
C TRP A 19 -4.11 -6.45 5.37
N ASP A 20 -4.02 -7.41 4.46
CA ASP A 20 -5.08 -8.39 4.27
C ASP A 20 -5.20 -9.36 5.45
N LEU A 21 -4.07 -9.87 5.93
CA LEU A 21 -4.04 -10.82 7.05
C LEU A 21 -4.30 -10.15 8.40
N LYS A 22 -4.00 -8.85 8.50
CA LYS A 22 -4.02 -8.04 9.72
C LYS A 22 -2.87 -8.33 10.65
N SER A 23 -2.37 -9.55 10.67
CA SER A 23 -1.14 -9.95 11.37
C SER A 23 -0.69 -11.29 10.82
N GLY A 24 0.60 -11.58 10.94
CA GLY A 24 1.08 -12.87 10.48
C GLY A 24 2.55 -13.09 10.80
N PHE A 25 2.91 -14.35 10.86
CA PHE A 25 4.31 -14.78 10.94
C PHE A 25 4.91 -14.75 9.53
N VAL A 26 6.24 -14.79 9.46
CA VAL A 26 6.91 -14.78 8.14
C VAL A 26 6.39 -15.89 7.23
N LYS A 27 6.18 -17.10 7.78
CA LYS A 27 5.67 -18.22 6.98
C LYS A 27 4.27 -17.95 6.43
N ASP A 28 3.43 -17.23 7.19
CA ASP A 28 2.08 -16.89 6.74
C ASP A 28 2.11 -15.93 5.56
N ILE A 29 3.05 -14.99 5.62
CA ILE A 29 3.25 -14.04 4.52
C ILE A 29 3.69 -14.79 3.26
N ILE A 30 4.65 -15.70 3.40
CA ILE A 30 5.17 -16.48 2.26
C ILE A 30 4.06 -17.32 1.63
N GLU A 31 3.18 -17.90 2.45
CA GLU A 31 2.07 -18.70 1.92
C GLU A 31 1.17 -17.92 0.97
N GLN A 32 1.06 -16.61 1.17
CA GLN A 32 0.23 -15.76 0.33
C GLN A 32 0.95 -15.26 -0.91
N MET A 33 2.23 -15.56 -1.06
CA MET A 33 3.00 -15.10 -2.21
C MET A 33 2.92 -16.08 -3.37
N PRO A 34 3.05 -15.58 -4.62
CA PRO A 34 3.02 -16.45 -5.79
C PRO A 34 4.26 -17.32 -5.90
N GLU A 35 4.13 -18.41 -6.64
CA GLU A 35 5.27 -19.25 -6.98
C GLU A 35 6.17 -18.54 -8.00
N PRO A 36 7.50 -18.73 -7.96
CA PRO A 36 8.21 -19.51 -6.94
C PRO A 36 8.23 -18.75 -5.60
N LYS A 37 8.03 -19.50 -4.53
CA LYS A 37 8.00 -18.87 -3.20
C LYS A 37 9.37 -18.29 -2.84
N PRO A 38 9.41 -17.10 -2.24
CA PRO A 38 10.68 -16.53 -1.79
C PRO A 38 11.23 -17.28 -0.59
N ALA A 39 12.53 -17.14 -0.37
CA ALA A 39 13.19 -17.75 0.78
C ALA A 39 12.74 -17.09 2.07
N TYR A 40 12.70 -17.87 3.14
CA TYR A 40 12.33 -17.37 4.47
C TYR A 40 13.19 -16.17 4.88
N ASN A 41 14.51 -16.29 4.70
CA ASN A 41 15.42 -15.20 5.09
C ASN A 41 15.17 -13.91 4.32
N THR A 42 14.77 -14.02 3.06
CA THR A 42 14.44 -12.84 2.26
C THR A 42 13.28 -12.07 2.87
N ILE A 43 12.19 -12.76 3.18
CA ILE A 43 11.01 -12.11 3.74
C ILE A 43 11.28 -11.66 5.18
N SER A 44 12.01 -12.44 5.96
CA SER A 44 12.41 -12.04 7.31
C SER A 44 13.18 -10.73 7.31
N THR A 45 14.09 -10.55 6.35
CA THR A 45 14.84 -9.30 6.21
C THR A 45 13.92 -8.14 5.85
N ILE A 46 12.98 -8.36 4.92
CA ILE A 46 12.06 -7.29 4.49
C ILE A 46 11.20 -6.82 5.65
N VAL A 47 10.64 -7.72 6.45
CA VAL A 47 9.79 -7.30 7.58
C VAL A 47 10.59 -6.56 8.64
N ARG A 48 11.86 -6.91 8.84
CA ARG A 48 12.72 -6.16 9.77
C ARG A 48 13.00 -4.75 9.27
N ILE A 49 13.19 -4.59 7.97
CA ILE A 49 13.36 -3.28 7.36
C ILE A 49 12.08 -2.47 7.54
N LEU A 50 10.92 -3.09 7.30
CA LEU A 50 9.63 -2.44 7.50
C LEU A 50 9.43 -2.01 8.95
N GLU A 51 9.88 -2.83 9.90
CA GLU A 51 9.81 -2.49 11.31
C GLU A 51 10.69 -1.27 11.61
N THR A 52 11.91 -1.25 11.08
CA THR A 52 12.83 -0.11 11.24
C THR A 52 12.23 1.16 10.66
N LYS A 53 11.54 1.06 9.53
CA LYS A 53 10.87 2.20 8.89
C LYS A 53 9.60 2.64 9.62
N GLY A 54 9.14 1.87 10.59
CA GLY A 54 7.94 2.23 11.36
C GLY A 54 6.63 1.78 10.73
N PHE A 55 6.67 0.87 9.75
CA PHE A 55 5.46 0.37 9.10
C PHE A 55 4.81 -0.77 9.85
N VAL A 56 5.61 -1.58 10.53
CA VAL A 56 5.11 -2.74 11.28
C VAL A 56 5.76 -2.80 12.65
N ASP A 57 5.13 -3.54 13.56
CA ASP A 57 5.73 -3.96 14.80
C ASP A 57 5.47 -5.46 14.94
N HIS A 58 5.95 -6.06 15.99
CA HIS A 58 5.76 -7.49 16.18
C HIS A 58 5.50 -7.84 17.63
N LYS A 59 4.88 -9.00 17.81
CA LYS A 59 4.72 -9.65 19.10
C LYS A 59 5.56 -10.92 19.08
N ALA A 60 6.41 -11.08 20.08
CA ALA A 60 7.29 -12.24 20.13
C ALA A 60 6.58 -13.44 20.75
N TYR A 61 6.74 -14.59 20.11
CA TYR A 61 6.31 -15.89 20.62
C TYR A 61 7.53 -16.80 20.62
N GLY A 62 8.32 -16.72 21.68
CA GLY A 62 9.62 -17.39 21.70
C GLY A 62 10.54 -16.78 20.65
N LYS A 63 11.03 -17.61 19.74
CA LYS A 63 11.92 -17.15 18.66
C LYS A 63 11.17 -16.70 17.40
N THR A 64 9.84 -16.88 17.36
CA THR A 64 9.02 -16.48 16.23
C THR A 64 8.32 -15.17 16.54
N HIS A 65 8.22 -14.30 15.51
CA HIS A 65 7.59 -13.00 15.65
C HIS A 65 6.36 -12.90 14.75
N GLU A 66 5.26 -12.50 15.35
CA GLU A 66 4.04 -12.19 14.61
C GLU A 66 4.02 -10.70 14.31
N TYR A 67 4.07 -10.34 13.03
CA TYR A 67 4.14 -8.94 12.59
C TYR A 67 2.74 -8.41 12.32
N PHE A 68 2.55 -7.13 12.58
CA PHE A 68 1.28 -6.46 12.30
C PHE A 68 1.54 -5.02 11.86
N PRO A 69 0.67 -4.46 10.98
CA PRO A 69 0.86 -3.09 10.49
C PRO A 69 0.65 -2.05 11.59
N LEU A 70 1.53 -1.07 11.64
CA LEU A 70 1.35 0.14 12.45
C LEU A 70 0.70 1.26 11.64
N ILE A 71 0.86 1.20 10.32
CA ILE A 71 0.32 2.20 9.40
C ILE A 71 -0.76 1.52 8.59
N SER A 72 -1.97 2.10 8.57
CA SER A 72 -3.07 1.52 7.80
C SER A 72 -2.84 1.64 6.31
N LYS A 73 -3.48 0.76 5.55
CA LYS A 73 -3.44 0.84 4.09
C LYS A 73 -3.99 2.19 3.61
N GLU A 74 -5.06 2.68 4.26
CA GLU A 74 -5.66 3.97 3.91
C GLU A 74 -4.66 5.11 4.09
N LYS A 75 -3.95 5.13 5.22
CA LYS A 75 -2.97 6.17 5.49
C LYS A 75 -1.83 6.14 4.47
N TYR A 76 -1.32 4.96 4.16
CA TYR A 76 -0.27 4.84 3.15
C TYR A 76 -0.77 5.23 1.76
N THR A 77 -2.01 4.86 1.43
CA THR A 77 -2.60 5.22 0.14
C THR A 77 -2.66 6.73 -0.04
N LYS A 78 -3.08 7.46 1.00
CA LYS A 78 -3.11 8.93 0.96
C LYS A 78 -1.73 9.51 0.71
N PHE A 79 -0.74 9.00 1.43
CA PHE A 79 0.64 9.43 1.26
C PHE A 79 1.13 9.18 -0.17
N TYR A 80 0.90 7.98 -0.67
CA TYR A 80 1.34 7.58 -2.01
C TYR A 80 0.70 8.46 -3.09
N LEU A 81 -0.61 8.68 -2.99
CA LEU A 81 -1.33 9.52 -3.95
C LEU A 81 -0.83 10.95 -3.91
N ASN A 82 -0.62 11.51 -2.72
CA ASN A 82 -0.12 12.88 -2.60
C ASN A 82 1.26 13.03 -3.24
N ASN A 83 2.14 12.06 -3.02
CA ASN A 83 3.46 12.08 -3.64
C ASN A 83 3.38 11.98 -5.16
N MET A 84 2.52 11.10 -5.65
CA MET A 84 2.31 10.94 -7.09
C MET A 84 1.78 12.23 -7.71
N LEU A 85 0.80 12.85 -7.05
CA LEU A 85 0.25 14.11 -7.55
C LEU A 85 1.30 15.21 -7.62
N LYS A 86 2.14 15.31 -6.60
CA LYS A 86 3.22 16.31 -6.59
C LYS A 86 4.23 16.05 -7.69
N GLY A 87 4.56 14.78 -7.92
CA GLY A 87 5.60 14.43 -8.88
C GLY A 87 5.16 14.47 -10.33
N TYR A 88 3.89 14.18 -10.62
CA TYR A 88 3.42 14.01 -11.99
C TYR A 88 2.28 14.94 -12.38
N PHE A 89 1.59 15.53 -11.44
CA PHE A 89 0.39 16.32 -11.72
C PHE A 89 0.39 17.65 -10.98
N ASP A 90 1.56 18.14 -10.61
CA ASP A 90 1.74 19.45 -9.95
C ASP A 90 0.88 19.59 -8.68
N GLY A 91 0.65 18.49 -7.98
CA GLY A 91 -0.18 18.50 -6.79
C GLY A 91 -1.67 18.59 -7.05
N SER A 92 -2.09 18.47 -8.30
CA SER A 92 -3.48 18.70 -8.69
C SER A 92 -4.22 17.41 -8.97
N PHE A 93 -5.23 17.14 -8.15
CA PHE A 93 -6.14 16.02 -8.39
C PHE A 93 -6.91 16.21 -9.72
N GLN A 94 -7.24 17.45 -10.05
CA GLN A 94 -7.91 17.74 -11.32
C GLN A 94 -7.06 17.34 -12.52
N ASN A 95 -5.75 17.58 -12.44
CA ASN A 95 -4.84 17.16 -13.51
C ASN A 95 -4.79 15.65 -13.65
N LEU A 96 -4.80 14.92 -12.53
CA LEU A 96 -4.87 13.46 -12.55
C LEU A 96 -6.16 12.98 -13.25
N VAL A 97 -7.30 13.55 -12.85
CA VAL A 97 -8.60 13.18 -13.42
C VAL A 97 -8.64 13.47 -14.92
N SER A 98 -8.13 14.63 -15.32
CA SER A 98 -8.08 15.01 -16.73
C SER A 98 -7.22 14.05 -17.56
N PHE A 99 -6.06 13.69 -17.02
CA PHE A 99 -5.18 12.71 -17.67
C PHE A 99 -5.88 11.36 -17.83
N PHE A 100 -6.49 10.88 -16.76
CA PHE A 100 -7.20 9.62 -16.77
C PHE A 100 -8.35 9.61 -17.79
N ALA A 101 -9.11 10.71 -17.81
CA ALA A 101 -10.23 10.82 -18.73
C ALA A 101 -9.77 10.78 -20.19
N LYS A 102 -8.68 11.47 -20.50
CA LYS A 102 -8.12 11.46 -21.86
C LYS A 102 -7.62 10.08 -22.27
N GLU A 103 -6.89 9.42 -21.37
CA GLU A 103 -6.35 8.08 -21.65
C GLU A 103 -7.44 7.06 -21.88
N ASN A 104 -8.55 7.16 -21.17
CA ASN A 104 -9.66 6.23 -21.29
C ASN A 104 -10.76 6.74 -22.20
N LYS A 105 -10.53 7.85 -22.89
CA LYS A 105 -11.47 8.44 -23.85
C LYS A 105 -12.86 8.68 -23.25
N LEU A 106 -12.89 9.10 -21.99
CA LEU A 106 -14.14 9.39 -21.31
C LEU A 106 -14.67 10.76 -21.77
N ASP A 107 -15.97 10.84 -22.04
CA ASP A 107 -16.58 12.12 -22.28
C ASP A 107 -16.99 12.78 -20.97
N ALA A 108 -17.50 14.03 -21.06
CA ALA A 108 -17.88 14.79 -19.88
C ALA A 108 -18.96 14.09 -19.05
N ASN A 109 -19.92 13.44 -19.73
CA ASN A 109 -21.01 12.74 -19.04
C ASN A 109 -20.52 11.52 -18.28
N GLU A 110 -19.63 10.74 -18.89
CA GLU A 110 -19.05 9.57 -18.24
C GLU A 110 -18.21 9.97 -17.02
N LEU A 111 -17.44 11.03 -17.17
CA LEU A 111 -16.61 11.55 -16.07
C LEU A 111 -17.48 12.01 -14.91
N GLU A 112 -18.54 12.76 -15.19
CA GLU A 112 -19.46 13.25 -14.17
C GLU A 112 -20.12 12.08 -13.44
N LYS A 113 -20.50 11.05 -14.17
CA LYS A 113 -21.10 9.86 -13.59
C LYS A 113 -20.14 9.16 -12.62
N LEU A 114 -18.88 9.01 -13.03
CA LEU A 114 -17.86 8.42 -12.16
C LEU A 114 -17.65 9.25 -10.90
N MET A 115 -17.58 10.56 -11.04
CA MET A 115 -17.40 11.44 -9.89
C MET A 115 -18.57 11.35 -8.92
N ASN A 116 -19.78 11.23 -9.43
CA ASN A 116 -20.98 11.06 -8.59
C ASN A 116 -20.97 9.72 -7.86
N GLU A 117 -20.56 8.66 -8.53
CA GLU A 117 -20.43 7.34 -7.88
C GLU A 117 -19.43 7.38 -6.75
N LEU A 118 -18.29 8.05 -6.93
CA LEU A 118 -17.28 8.19 -5.89
C LEU A 118 -17.81 8.97 -4.69
N LYS A 119 -18.59 10.02 -4.93
CA LYS A 119 -19.20 10.79 -3.85
C LYS A 119 -20.19 9.96 -3.05
N ASN A 120 -20.88 9.03 -3.68
CA ASN A 120 -21.89 8.21 -3.04
C ASN A 120 -21.33 7.00 -2.29
N GLN A 121 -20.03 6.74 -2.44
CA GLN A 121 -19.36 5.60 -1.79
C GLN A 121 -18.73 5.95 -0.45
N LYS A 122 -19.19 6.98 0.19
CA LYS A 122 -18.65 7.35 1.51
C LYS A 122 -19.00 6.29 2.54
N PRO A 123 -18.05 5.91 3.40
CA PRO A 123 -18.35 5.00 4.50
C PRO A 123 -19.27 5.64 5.52
#